data_e8c4263ce5d0973804a4df042e88d671
#
_entry.id   e8c4263ce5d0973804a4df042e88d671
#
_cell.length_a   1.000
_cell.length_b   1.000
_cell.length_c   1.000
_cell.angle_alpha   90.00
_cell.angle_beta   90.00
_cell.angle_gamma   90.00
#
_symmetry.space_group_name_H-M   'P 1'
#
loop_
_entity.id
_entity.type
_entity.pdbx_description
1 polymer ?
#
loop_
_entity_poly.entity_id
_entity_poly.type
_entity_poly.pdbx_seq_one_letter_code
_entity_poly.pdbx_strand_id
1 'polypeptide(L)'
;MGDLIRSSASTPENYSSDVVALFEENGSRPENLTAMVNYYRALVRGGGSSRQRKLGFPKIETPTLMLWGEDDMALSMATTFGTDAHVSDLTLRYFPGISHWVQQDAPVEANAMLKAFLAGDAVPQYASLQR
;
A
#
# COMPACT_ATOMS: atom_id res chain seq x y z
N MET A 1 2.30 18.93 -2.88
CA MET A 1 2.26 17.45 -2.75
C MET A 1 3.04 16.98 -1.52
N GLY A 2 4.25 17.48 -1.27
CA GLY A 2 5.06 17.12 -0.12
C GLY A 2 4.39 17.36 1.23
N ASP A 3 3.77 18.52 1.41
CA ASP A 3 3.03 18.82 2.64
C ASP A 3 1.85 17.87 2.88
N LEU A 4 1.15 17.45 1.83
CA LEU A 4 0.06 16.49 1.93
C LEU A 4 0.57 15.13 2.42
N ILE A 5 1.67 14.65 1.85
CA ILE A 5 2.27 13.37 2.24
C ILE A 5 2.68 13.42 3.71
N ARG A 6 3.44 14.45 4.11
CA ARG A 6 3.90 14.61 5.51
C ARG A 6 2.74 14.76 6.49
N SER A 7 1.69 15.52 6.14
CA SER A 7 0.54 15.73 7.02
C SER A 7 -0.37 14.52 7.16
N SER A 8 -0.28 13.57 6.23
CA SER A 8 -1.03 12.31 6.24
C SER A 8 -0.23 11.12 6.81
N ALA A 9 1.03 11.36 7.17
CA ALA A 9 1.91 10.33 7.73
C ALA A 9 1.62 10.11 9.22
N SER A 10 1.71 8.86 9.66
CA SER A 10 1.67 8.50 11.08
C SER A 10 3.01 8.79 11.77
N THR A 11 4.10 8.77 11.00
CA THR A 11 5.47 9.00 11.46
C THR A 11 6.13 10.12 10.63
N PRO A 12 5.73 11.40 10.83
CA PRO A 12 6.20 12.52 10.01
C PRO A 12 7.72 12.73 10.02
N GLU A 13 8.41 12.27 11.05
CA GLU A 13 9.87 12.32 11.18
C GLU A 13 10.61 11.47 10.15
N ASN A 14 9.97 10.46 9.60
CA ASN A 14 10.53 9.63 8.53
C ASN A 14 10.57 10.37 7.17
N TYR A 15 9.93 11.53 7.08
CA TYR A 15 9.86 12.34 5.86
C TYR A 15 10.80 13.55 5.98
N SER A 16 12.10 13.30 5.79
CA SER A 16 13.08 14.38 5.73
C SER A 16 12.77 15.36 4.60
N SER A 17 13.36 16.56 4.66
CA SER A 17 13.22 17.55 3.58
C SER A 17 13.61 17.01 2.21
N ASP A 18 14.65 16.16 2.16
CA ASP A 18 15.13 15.57 0.91
C ASP A 18 14.14 14.56 0.34
N VAL A 19 13.52 13.74 1.20
CA VAL A 19 12.46 12.81 0.79
C VAL A 19 11.25 13.59 0.25
N VAL A 20 10.82 14.64 0.95
CA VAL A 20 9.71 15.50 0.51
C VAL A 20 10.04 16.15 -0.85
N ALA A 21 11.26 16.69 -1.01
CA ALA A 21 11.70 17.30 -2.26
C ALA A 21 11.66 16.32 -3.44
N LEU A 22 12.02 15.04 -3.24
CA LEU A 22 11.91 14.00 -4.27
C LEU A 22 10.46 13.76 -4.70
N PHE A 23 9.51 13.73 -3.76
CA PHE A 23 8.09 13.61 -4.09
C PHE A 23 7.60 14.83 -4.87
N GLU A 24 8.02 16.03 -4.49
CA GLU A 24 7.64 17.27 -5.18
C GLU A 24 8.24 17.35 -6.58
N GLU A 25 9.51 17.03 -6.75
CA GLU A 25 10.17 16.97 -8.05
C GLU A 25 9.46 15.99 -8.99
N ASN A 26 9.23 14.76 -8.52
CA ASN A 26 8.57 13.74 -9.35
C ASN A 26 7.12 14.09 -9.65
N GLY A 27 6.38 14.62 -8.68
CA GLY A 27 4.97 15.01 -8.87
C GLY A 27 4.77 16.26 -9.70
N SER A 28 5.79 17.12 -9.84
CA SER A 28 5.72 18.33 -10.65
C SER A 28 5.96 18.09 -12.15
N ARG A 29 6.50 16.91 -12.53
CA ARG A 29 6.70 16.55 -13.93
C ARG A 29 5.35 16.30 -14.61
N PRO A 30 5.02 17.01 -15.71
CA PRO A 30 3.69 16.92 -16.35
C PRO A 30 3.30 15.50 -16.76
N GLU A 31 4.26 14.70 -17.23
CA GLU A 31 4.06 13.32 -17.62
C GLU A 31 3.70 12.44 -16.41
N ASN A 32 4.37 12.61 -15.26
CA ASN A 32 4.10 11.87 -14.03
C ASN A 32 2.73 12.27 -13.47
N LEU A 33 2.44 13.56 -13.39
CA LEU A 33 1.14 14.04 -12.94
C LEU A 33 0.01 13.50 -13.81
N THR A 34 0.20 13.50 -15.13
CA THR A 34 -0.75 12.93 -16.08
C THR A 34 -0.97 11.44 -15.85
N ALA A 35 0.12 10.68 -15.62
CA ALA A 35 0.04 9.25 -15.35
C ALA A 35 -0.70 8.96 -14.02
N MET A 36 -0.39 9.71 -12.96
CA MET A 36 -1.07 9.59 -11.65
C MET A 36 -2.57 9.86 -11.77
N VAL A 37 -2.96 10.93 -12.47
CA VAL A 37 -4.38 11.26 -12.69
C VAL A 37 -5.05 10.22 -13.58
N ASN A 38 -4.37 9.71 -14.60
CA ASN A 38 -4.92 8.70 -15.51
C ASN A 38 -5.17 7.36 -14.81
N TYR A 39 -4.43 7.02 -13.76
CA TYR A 39 -4.71 5.87 -12.93
C TYR A 39 -6.16 5.93 -12.37
N TYR A 40 -6.53 7.04 -11.76
CA TYR A 40 -7.89 7.24 -11.25
C TYR A 40 -8.95 7.36 -12.36
N ARG A 41 -8.60 8.02 -13.47
CA ARG A 41 -9.50 8.08 -14.64
C ARG A 41 -9.78 6.69 -15.19
N ALA A 42 -8.78 5.82 -15.27
CA ALA A 42 -8.95 4.45 -15.73
C ALA A 42 -9.83 3.63 -14.77
N LEU A 43 -9.67 3.82 -13.46
CA LEU A 43 -10.51 3.18 -12.46
C LEU A 43 -12.00 3.54 -12.63
N VAL A 44 -12.29 4.84 -12.84
CA VAL A 44 -13.67 5.34 -12.90
C VAL A 44 -14.29 5.19 -14.31
N ARG A 45 -13.51 5.48 -15.37
CA ARG A 45 -14.01 5.56 -16.76
C ARG A 45 -13.55 4.42 -17.66
N GLY A 46 -12.47 3.70 -17.27
CA GLY A 46 -11.79 2.72 -18.13
C GLY A 46 -12.48 1.36 -18.24
N GLY A 47 -13.63 1.17 -17.62
CA GLY A 47 -14.36 -0.10 -17.68
C GLY A 47 -13.66 -1.25 -16.95
N GLY A 48 -12.73 -0.97 -16.04
CA GLY A 48 -11.99 -1.97 -15.27
C GLY A 48 -12.90 -2.93 -14.53
N SER A 49 -13.91 -2.42 -13.83
CA SER A 49 -14.91 -3.24 -13.13
C SER A 49 -15.72 -4.10 -14.10
N SER A 50 -16.06 -3.58 -15.29
CA SER A 50 -16.80 -4.34 -16.32
C SER A 50 -15.93 -5.45 -16.91
N ARG A 51 -14.64 -5.18 -17.15
CA ARG A 51 -13.67 -6.18 -17.61
C ARG A 51 -13.49 -7.27 -16.57
N GLN A 52 -13.29 -6.90 -15.31
CA GLN A 52 -13.10 -7.84 -14.20
C GLN A 52 -14.33 -8.76 -14.04
N ARG A 53 -15.53 -8.18 -14.14
CA ARG A 53 -16.78 -8.95 -14.11
C ARG A 53 -16.88 -9.95 -15.27
N LYS A 54 -16.46 -9.56 -16.48
CA LYS A 54 -16.39 -10.48 -17.64
C LYS A 54 -15.40 -11.60 -17.46
N LEU A 55 -14.30 -11.38 -16.73
CA LEU A 55 -13.31 -12.40 -16.39
C LEU A 55 -13.80 -13.34 -15.27
N GLY A 56 -14.92 -13.03 -14.59
CA GLY A 56 -15.45 -13.85 -13.51
C GLY A 56 -14.64 -13.79 -12.21
N PHE A 57 -13.83 -12.75 -12.02
CA PHE A 57 -12.97 -12.58 -10.85
C PHE A 57 -12.10 -13.83 -10.56
N PRO A 58 -11.22 -14.22 -11.50
CA PRO A 58 -10.39 -15.39 -11.31
C PRO A 58 -9.53 -15.24 -10.04
N LYS A 59 -9.38 -16.31 -9.29
CA LYS A 59 -8.58 -16.32 -8.08
C LYS A 59 -7.11 -16.11 -8.41
N ILE A 60 -6.42 -15.31 -7.61
CA ILE A 60 -4.98 -15.06 -7.71
C ILE A 60 -4.27 -16.24 -7.05
N GLU A 61 -3.52 -17.00 -7.83
CA GLU A 61 -2.77 -18.18 -7.35
C GLU A 61 -1.34 -17.83 -6.90
N THR A 62 -0.86 -16.65 -7.26
CA THR A 62 0.47 -16.16 -6.84
C THR A 62 0.47 -15.86 -5.34
N PRO A 63 1.46 -16.36 -4.58
CA PRO A 63 1.63 -15.98 -3.19
C PRO A 63 1.65 -14.45 -3.03
N THR A 64 0.84 -13.94 -2.13
CA THR A 64 0.60 -12.50 -2.00
C THR A 64 0.82 -12.05 -0.55
N LEU A 65 1.66 -11.05 -0.36
CA LEU A 65 1.81 -10.34 0.90
C LEU A 65 1.03 -9.02 0.82
N MET A 66 0.10 -8.82 1.74
CA MET A 66 -0.63 -7.57 1.92
C MET A 66 -0.27 -6.97 3.27
N LEU A 67 0.30 -5.76 3.24
CA LEU A 67 0.63 -4.95 4.42
C LEU A 67 -0.34 -3.77 4.45
N TRP A 68 -1.04 -3.55 5.59
CA TRP A 68 -2.09 -2.55 5.68
C TRP A 68 -2.05 -1.79 7.00
N GLY A 69 -2.07 -0.45 6.92
CA GLY A 69 -2.20 0.40 8.11
C GLY A 69 -3.64 0.38 8.63
N GLU A 70 -3.81 0.15 9.93
CA GLU A 70 -5.15 0.11 10.54
C GLU A 70 -5.81 1.50 10.54
N ASP A 71 -4.99 2.56 10.66
CA ASP A 71 -5.42 3.95 10.68
C ASP A 71 -5.34 4.62 9.29
N ASP A 72 -5.41 3.82 8.22
CA ASP A 72 -5.37 4.34 6.85
C ASP A 72 -6.50 5.35 6.63
N MET A 73 -6.12 6.62 6.46
CA MET A 73 -7.04 7.74 6.30
C MET A 73 -7.76 7.76 4.94
N ALA A 74 -7.22 7.06 3.95
CA ALA A 74 -7.75 7.06 2.58
C ALA A 74 -8.64 5.83 2.30
N LEU A 75 -8.22 4.66 2.81
CA LEU A 75 -8.88 3.39 2.57
C LEU A 75 -9.05 2.61 3.89
N SER A 76 -10.26 2.55 4.38
CA SER A 76 -10.56 1.80 5.60
C SER A 76 -10.04 0.36 5.55
N MET A 77 -9.54 -0.15 6.67
CA MET A 77 -9.14 -1.54 6.84
C MET A 77 -10.25 -2.53 6.37
N ALA A 78 -11.52 -2.15 6.47
CA ALA A 78 -12.63 -2.97 5.99
C ALA A 78 -12.56 -3.31 4.50
N THR A 79 -11.82 -2.53 3.69
CA THR A 79 -11.61 -2.84 2.26
C THR A 79 -10.74 -4.07 2.02
N THR A 80 -10.03 -4.54 3.04
CA THR A 80 -9.22 -5.78 2.96
C THR A 80 -10.02 -7.03 3.27
N PHE A 81 -11.21 -6.89 3.88
CA PHE A 81 -12.01 -8.03 4.30
C PHE A 81 -12.49 -8.86 3.11
N GLY A 82 -12.37 -10.16 3.21
CA GLY A 82 -12.75 -11.07 2.13
C GLY A 82 -11.72 -11.19 0.99
N THR A 83 -10.54 -10.56 1.08
CA THR A 83 -9.47 -10.71 0.09
C THR A 83 -9.03 -12.19 -0.07
N ASP A 84 -9.10 -12.98 0.98
CA ASP A 84 -8.81 -14.42 0.99
C ASP A 84 -9.73 -15.23 0.05
N ALA A 85 -10.93 -14.74 -0.22
CA ALA A 85 -11.80 -15.34 -1.22
C ALA A 85 -11.25 -15.22 -2.65
N HIS A 86 -10.39 -14.21 -2.90
CA HIS A 86 -9.84 -13.88 -4.21
C HIS A 86 -8.34 -14.20 -4.36
N VAL A 87 -7.67 -14.60 -3.28
CA VAL A 87 -6.23 -14.93 -3.27
C VAL A 87 -6.03 -16.27 -2.60
N SER A 88 -5.40 -17.23 -3.28
CA SER A 88 -5.22 -18.61 -2.78
C SER A 88 -4.21 -18.69 -1.63
N ASP A 89 -3.14 -17.93 -1.72
CA ASP A 89 -2.06 -17.88 -0.73
C ASP A 89 -1.84 -16.42 -0.30
N LEU A 90 -2.67 -15.97 0.68
CA LEU A 90 -2.65 -14.61 1.19
C LEU A 90 -2.01 -14.56 2.58
N THR A 91 -0.92 -13.81 2.68
CA THR A 91 -0.38 -13.36 3.96
C THR A 91 -0.79 -11.91 4.18
N LEU A 92 -1.67 -11.66 5.13
CA LEU A 92 -2.13 -10.31 5.50
C LEU A 92 -1.56 -9.91 6.85
N ARG A 93 -0.98 -8.70 6.92
CA ARG A 93 -0.45 -8.12 8.16
C ARG A 93 -0.97 -6.71 8.33
N TYR A 94 -1.50 -6.43 9.51
CA TYR A 94 -1.96 -5.12 9.91
C TYR A 94 -0.92 -4.40 10.76
N PHE A 95 -0.90 -3.08 10.63
CA PHE A 95 0.02 -2.17 11.29
C PHE A 95 -0.79 -1.21 12.16
N PRO A 96 -1.02 -1.53 13.46
CA PRO A 96 -1.71 -0.64 14.38
C PRO A 96 -1.03 0.72 14.51
N GLY A 97 -1.80 1.80 14.46
CA GLY A 97 -1.28 3.17 14.56
C GLY A 97 -0.62 3.72 13.29
N ILE A 98 -0.57 2.92 12.22
CA ILE A 98 0.03 3.32 10.95
C ILE A 98 -1.07 3.64 9.93
N SER A 99 -0.88 4.73 9.18
CA SER A 99 -1.80 5.20 8.16
C SER A 99 -1.47 4.63 6.77
N HIS A 100 -1.75 5.40 5.73
CA HIS A 100 -1.70 4.99 4.32
C HIS A 100 -0.31 4.61 3.80
N TRP A 101 0.73 5.21 4.36
CA TRP A 101 2.10 5.10 3.86
C TRP A 101 2.93 4.07 4.62
N VAL A 102 2.43 2.85 4.76
CA VAL A 102 3.01 1.76 5.58
C VAL A 102 4.52 1.63 5.39
N GLN A 103 5.01 1.66 4.15
CA GLN A 103 6.42 1.46 3.83
C GLN A 103 7.31 2.65 4.23
N GLN A 104 6.76 3.86 4.38
CA GLN A 104 7.47 5.04 4.84
C GLN A 104 7.28 5.25 6.35
N ASP A 105 6.10 4.97 6.87
CA ASP A 105 5.77 5.18 8.27
C ASP A 105 6.40 4.10 9.18
N ALA A 106 6.52 2.85 8.68
CA ALA A 106 7.10 1.73 9.41
C ALA A 106 8.10 0.93 8.52
N PRO A 107 9.19 1.57 8.04
CA PRO A 107 10.08 0.95 7.05
C PRO A 107 10.82 -0.27 7.58
N VAL A 108 11.16 -0.31 8.85
CA VAL A 108 11.90 -1.44 9.45
C VAL A 108 11.04 -2.68 9.45
N GLU A 109 9.81 -2.58 9.92
CA GLU A 109 8.87 -3.67 10.05
C GLU A 109 8.36 -4.12 8.66
N ALA A 110 8.03 -3.19 7.79
CA ALA A 110 7.60 -3.48 6.42
C ALA A 110 8.69 -4.23 5.65
N ASN A 111 9.95 -3.79 5.75
CA ASN A 111 11.08 -4.46 5.11
C ASN A 111 11.39 -5.84 5.74
N ALA A 112 11.26 -5.99 7.06
CA ALA A 112 11.44 -7.28 7.71
C ALA A 112 10.40 -8.31 7.25
N MET A 113 9.13 -7.91 7.15
CA MET A 113 8.04 -8.74 6.63
C MET A 113 8.25 -9.08 5.15
N LEU A 114 8.61 -8.09 4.32
CA LEU A 114 8.88 -8.30 2.90
C LEU A 114 10.05 -9.26 2.70
N LYS A 115 11.14 -9.10 3.46
CA LYS A 115 12.29 -9.99 3.40
C LYS A 115 11.93 -11.43 3.75
N ALA A 116 11.19 -11.64 4.85
CA ALA A 116 10.73 -12.96 5.25
C ALA A 116 9.85 -13.61 4.17
N PHE A 117 8.89 -12.85 3.64
CA PHE A 117 8.01 -13.33 2.59
C PHE A 117 8.77 -13.77 1.32
N LEU A 118 9.72 -12.95 0.85
CA LEU A 118 10.53 -13.27 -0.33
C LEU A 118 11.48 -14.44 -0.11
N ALA A 119 11.89 -14.70 1.14
CA ALA A 119 12.70 -15.86 1.50
C ALA A 119 11.89 -17.15 1.66
N GLY A 120 10.55 -17.07 1.65
CA GLY A 120 9.69 -18.21 1.97
C GLY A 120 9.62 -18.52 3.46
N ASP A 121 10.07 -17.59 4.30
CA ASP A 121 10.03 -17.72 5.76
C ASP A 121 8.67 -17.28 6.33
N ALA A 122 8.41 -17.65 7.58
CA ALA A 122 7.22 -17.17 8.28
C ALA A 122 7.26 -15.65 8.46
N VAL A 123 6.29 -14.95 7.86
CA VAL A 123 6.20 -13.49 7.96
C VAL A 123 5.80 -13.10 9.39
N PRO A 124 6.62 -12.29 10.10
CA PRO A 124 6.34 -11.91 11.48
C PRO A 124 5.06 -11.07 11.61
N GLN A 125 4.55 -10.96 12.84
CA GLN A 125 3.50 -10.00 13.18
C GLN A 125 4.13 -8.65 13.53
N TYR A 126 3.42 -7.54 13.28
CA TYR A 126 3.89 -6.19 13.57
C TYR A 126 4.32 -6.04 15.05
N ALA A 127 3.47 -6.47 15.97
CA ALA A 127 3.77 -6.40 17.41
C ALA A 127 5.04 -7.16 17.85
N SER A 128 5.49 -8.17 17.09
CA SER A 128 6.72 -8.90 17.40
C SER A 128 8.00 -8.15 16.97
N LEU A 129 7.87 -7.13 16.15
CA LEU A 129 8.97 -6.30 15.62
C LEU A 129 9.17 -4.98 16.38
N GLN A 130 8.24 -4.65 17.29
CA GLN A 130 8.25 -3.40 18.08
C GLN A 130 9.09 -3.50 19.38
N ARG A 131 10.18 -4.25 19.40
CA ARG A 131 11.03 -4.46 20.61
C ARG A 131 12.29 -3.62 20.58
#